data_dcd56d43368a18a9aaf9383e6d3601c9
#
_entry.id   dcd56d43368a18a9aaf9383e6d3601c9
#
_cell.length_a   1.000
_cell.length_b   1.000
_cell.length_c   1.000
_cell.angle_alpha   90.00
_cell.angle_beta   90.00
_cell.angle_gamma   90.00
#
_symmetry.space_group_name_H-M   'P 1'
#
loop_
_entity.id
_entity.type
_entity.pdbx_description
1 polymer ?
#
loop_
_entity_poly.entity_id
_entity_poly.type
_entity_poly.pdbx_seq_one_letter_code
_entity_poly.pdbx_strand_id
1 'polypeptide(L)'
;MRSILTASLLAAVASVPLAAQSSTSCDRACLAGVMTAYLDSLVAHDPSKAPLAANARFTEDAKVLRVGDGLWKTAGKLRAFRTDFLDAATGTAATHAVVEENGMPVLLAARLKVDGRRITEVETIVVRSREEGALFAPEALAQPSAAMVTAPPASARMPRDKLAEIALRYPGGLKVGSFEKSDVPFAPGAYRLENGVRMAGPGCTFRPPSCENMRGQQIPTLAGIVAHVVAVDEENGTVLLWMDFGPGSLPGPPGAAPRSLVTFEAFKVYGGQVHAVEAVFEGMPPNTPSGWR
;
A
#
# COMPACT_ATOMS: atom_id res chain seq x y z
N MET A 1 -50.75 -47.02 -58.32
CA MET A 1 -49.44 -46.37 -58.16
C MET A 1 -49.64 -45.10 -57.27
N ARG A 2 -49.24 -45.20 -56.02
CA ARG A 2 -49.38 -44.10 -55.05
C ARG A 2 -47.99 -43.44 -54.87
N SER A 3 -47.85 -42.16 -55.27
CA SER A 3 -46.65 -41.38 -55.06
C SER A 3 -46.63 -40.80 -53.62
N ILE A 4 -45.57 -41.11 -52.92
CA ILE A 4 -45.31 -40.56 -51.57
C ILE A 4 -44.42 -39.34 -51.78
N LEU A 5 -44.92 -38.16 -51.43
CA LEU A 5 -44.10 -36.89 -51.30
C LEU A 5 -43.49 -36.87 -49.93
N THR A 6 -42.19 -36.93 -49.88
CA THR A 6 -41.38 -36.64 -48.64
C THR A 6 -41.10 -35.14 -48.53
N ALA A 7 -41.66 -34.52 -47.50
CA ALA A 7 -41.36 -33.15 -47.16
C ALA A 7 -40.09 -33.06 -46.21
N SER A 8 -39.02 -32.47 -46.68
CA SER A 8 -37.82 -32.21 -45.87
C SER A 8 -37.98 -30.90 -45.08
N LEU A 9 -38.04 -31.02 -43.74
CA LEU A 9 -37.96 -29.87 -42.84
C LEU A 9 -36.51 -29.43 -42.72
N LEU A 10 -36.17 -28.26 -43.21
CA LEU A 10 -34.90 -27.56 -42.86
C LEU A 10 -35.09 -26.87 -41.50
N ALA A 11 -34.38 -27.36 -40.49
CA ALA A 11 -34.25 -26.67 -39.19
C ALA A 11 -33.21 -25.55 -39.31
N ALA A 12 -33.63 -24.29 -39.23
CA ALA A 12 -32.75 -23.14 -39.13
C ALA A 12 -32.21 -23.05 -37.72
N VAL A 13 -30.90 -23.30 -37.55
CA VAL A 13 -30.17 -23.05 -36.28
C VAL A 13 -29.90 -21.56 -36.15
N ALA A 14 -30.64 -20.89 -35.29
CA ALA A 14 -30.37 -19.49 -34.95
C ALA A 14 -29.15 -19.44 -34.02
N SER A 15 -28.02 -18.95 -34.54
CA SER A 15 -26.84 -18.60 -33.73
C SER A 15 -27.13 -17.35 -32.89
N VAL A 16 -27.32 -17.55 -31.59
CA VAL A 16 -27.39 -16.46 -30.61
C VAL A 16 -25.97 -15.90 -30.45
N PRO A 17 -25.75 -14.59 -30.68
CA PRO A 17 -24.45 -14.00 -30.43
C PRO A 17 -24.18 -14.05 -28.92
N LEU A 18 -23.08 -14.72 -28.54
CA LEU A 18 -22.57 -14.71 -27.19
C LEU A 18 -22.13 -13.25 -26.89
N ALA A 19 -22.97 -12.51 -26.18
CA ALA A 19 -22.60 -11.18 -25.69
C ALA A 19 -21.33 -11.36 -24.83
N ALA A 20 -20.22 -10.83 -25.31
CA ALA A 20 -19.00 -10.74 -24.53
C ALA A 20 -19.34 -9.96 -23.25
N GLN A 21 -19.41 -10.66 -22.12
CA GLN A 21 -19.47 -10.02 -20.82
C GLN A 21 -18.19 -9.22 -20.70
N SER A 22 -18.27 -7.90 -20.85
CA SER A 22 -17.16 -7.00 -20.51
C SER A 22 -16.82 -7.29 -19.05
N SER A 23 -15.62 -7.81 -18.81
CA SER A 23 -15.12 -8.05 -17.47
C SER A 23 -15.21 -6.73 -16.70
N THR A 24 -16.00 -6.68 -15.65
CA THR A 24 -16.15 -5.53 -14.76
C THR A 24 -14.90 -5.32 -13.88
N SER A 25 -13.81 -6.01 -14.18
CA SER A 25 -12.54 -5.89 -13.46
C SER A 25 -11.93 -4.52 -13.69
N CYS A 26 -11.47 -3.92 -12.60
CA CYS A 26 -10.76 -2.64 -12.60
C CYS A 26 -9.28 -2.91 -12.87
N ASP A 27 -8.80 -2.59 -14.06
CA ASP A 27 -7.39 -2.69 -14.41
C ASP A 27 -6.54 -1.62 -13.68
N ARG A 28 -5.24 -1.63 -13.91
CA ARG A 28 -4.31 -0.69 -13.27
C ARG A 28 -4.68 0.77 -13.48
N ALA A 29 -5.07 1.16 -14.70
CA ALA A 29 -5.47 2.53 -15.01
C ALA A 29 -6.79 2.91 -14.31
N CYS A 30 -7.74 1.98 -14.26
CA CYS A 30 -8.98 2.13 -13.50
C CYS A 30 -8.68 2.32 -12.00
N LEU A 31 -7.81 1.51 -11.39
CA LEU A 31 -7.42 1.64 -9.98
C LEU A 31 -6.75 2.99 -9.69
N ALA A 32 -5.88 3.48 -10.57
CA ALA A 32 -5.29 4.81 -10.45
C ALA A 32 -6.36 5.91 -10.48
N GLY A 33 -7.34 5.79 -11.37
CA GLY A 33 -8.49 6.71 -11.43
C GLY A 33 -9.35 6.68 -10.17
N VAL A 34 -9.62 5.49 -9.62
CA VAL A 34 -10.37 5.31 -8.37
C VAL A 34 -9.63 5.93 -7.18
N MET A 35 -8.31 5.73 -7.07
CA MET A 35 -7.51 6.35 -6.02
C MET A 35 -7.51 7.88 -6.14
N THR A 36 -7.38 8.41 -7.36
CA THR A 36 -7.46 9.87 -7.60
C THR A 36 -8.81 10.41 -7.19
N ALA A 37 -9.91 9.78 -7.61
CA ALA A 37 -11.27 10.20 -7.22
C ALA A 37 -11.48 10.14 -5.69
N TYR A 38 -10.91 9.15 -5.00
CA TYR A 38 -10.94 9.07 -3.55
C TYR A 38 -10.21 10.26 -2.90
N LEU A 39 -8.97 10.55 -3.31
CA LEU A 39 -8.19 11.65 -2.75
C LEU A 39 -8.82 13.02 -3.05
N ASP A 40 -9.35 13.21 -4.26
CA ASP A 40 -10.06 14.44 -4.64
C ASP A 40 -11.34 14.64 -3.80
N SER A 41 -12.08 13.56 -3.55
CA SER A 41 -13.26 13.59 -2.70
C SER A 41 -12.95 13.90 -1.25
N LEU A 42 -11.81 13.37 -0.75
CA LEU A 42 -11.28 13.64 0.61
C LEU A 42 -11.02 15.15 0.79
N VAL A 43 -10.26 15.74 -0.15
CA VAL A 43 -9.92 17.17 -0.13
C VAL A 43 -11.15 18.07 -0.33
N ALA A 44 -12.13 17.59 -1.10
CA ALA A 44 -13.38 18.30 -1.31
C ALA A 44 -14.38 18.16 -0.15
N HIS A 45 -14.08 17.37 0.88
CA HIS A 45 -14.99 16.99 1.98
C HIS A 45 -16.33 16.41 1.49
N ASP A 46 -16.32 15.74 0.34
CA ASP A 46 -17.53 15.25 -0.32
C ASP A 46 -17.38 13.78 -0.73
N PRO A 47 -17.77 12.84 0.15
CA PRO A 47 -17.73 11.42 -0.15
C PRO A 47 -18.50 10.99 -1.41
N SER A 48 -19.50 11.78 -1.84
CA SER A 48 -20.31 11.44 -3.01
C SER A 48 -19.52 11.50 -4.33
N LYS A 49 -18.37 12.19 -4.33
CA LYS A 49 -17.47 12.28 -5.48
C LYS A 49 -16.58 11.05 -5.65
N ALA A 50 -16.41 10.24 -4.60
CA ALA A 50 -15.70 8.96 -4.70
C ALA A 50 -16.65 7.85 -5.15
N PRO A 51 -16.18 6.86 -5.94
CA PRO A 51 -16.99 5.73 -6.38
C PRO A 51 -17.20 4.71 -5.25
N LEU A 52 -17.74 5.13 -4.10
CA LEU A 52 -17.99 4.29 -2.94
C LEU A 52 -19.17 3.34 -3.18
N ALA A 53 -19.05 2.10 -2.69
CA ALA A 53 -20.18 1.20 -2.54
C ALA A 53 -21.07 1.69 -1.39
N ALA A 54 -22.38 1.40 -1.45
CA ALA A 54 -23.34 1.86 -0.43
C ALA A 54 -23.00 1.36 0.99
N ASN A 55 -22.32 0.22 1.09
CA ASN A 55 -21.90 -0.41 2.33
C ASN A 55 -20.37 -0.36 2.53
N ALA A 56 -19.69 0.60 1.92
CA ALA A 56 -18.24 0.75 2.06
C ALA A 56 -17.85 0.88 3.53
N ARG A 57 -16.86 0.09 3.95
CA ARG A 57 -16.29 0.17 5.30
C ARG A 57 -15.11 1.13 5.31
N PHE A 58 -14.99 1.92 6.37
CA PHE A 58 -13.91 2.86 6.55
C PHE A 58 -13.27 2.72 7.93
N THR A 59 -11.93 2.65 7.94
CA THR A 59 -11.13 2.77 9.17
C THR A 59 -10.07 3.84 9.00
N GLU A 60 -9.85 4.63 10.05
CA GLU A 60 -8.69 5.52 10.20
C GLU A 60 -8.01 5.14 11.51
N ASP A 61 -6.68 4.89 11.45
CA ASP A 61 -5.86 4.49 12.59
C ASP A 61 -6.49 3.30 13.35
N ALA A 62 -6.92 2.29 12.57
CA ALA A 62 -7.62 1.08 12.98
C ALA A 62 -8.99 1.29 13.69
N LYS A 63 -9.48 2.52 13.77
CA LYS A 63 -10.81 2.82 14.31
C LYS A 63 -11.84 2.80 13.18
N VAL A 64 -12.94 2.06 13.38
CA VAL A 64 -14.07 2.10 12.44
C VAL A 64 -14.75 3.46 12.54
N LEU A 65 -14.83 4.15 11.42
CA LEU A 65 -15.48 5.46 11.30
C LEU A 65 -16.57 5.41 10.22
N ARG A 66 -17.45 6.41 10.23
CA ARG A 66 -18.35 6.65 9.11
C ARG A 66 -17.56 7.33 7.98
N VAL A 67 -17.84 6.97 6.75
CA VAL A 67 -17.33 7.70 5.60
C VAL A 67 -17.72 9.18 5.72
N GLY A 68 -16.74 10.07 5.54
CA GLY A 68 -16.90 11.51 5.76
C GLY A 68 -16.44 11.98 7.15
N ASP A 69 -16.09 11.07 8.07
CA ASP A 69 -15.47 11.41 9.36
C ASP A 69 -13.93 11.34 9.27
N GLY A 70 -13.22 11.64 10.36
CA GLY A 70 -11.76 11.64 10.43
C GLY A 70 -11.13 12.68 9.49
N LEU A 71 -10.07 12.30 8.78
CA LEU A 71 -9.36 13.18 7.85
C LEU A 71 -10.28 13.79 6.75
N TRP A 72 -11.41 13.15 6.42
CA TRP A 72 -12.40 13.71 5.49
C TRP A 72 -12.94 15.07 5.92
N LYS A 73 -12.97 15.38 7.22
CA LYS A 73 -13.47 16.66 7.74
C LYS A 73 -12.42 17.77 7.73
N THR A 74 -11.16 17.40 7.72
CA THR A 74 -10.06 18.34 8.02
C THR A 74 -9.01 18.43 6.93
N ALA A 75 -9.05 17.53 5.92
CA ALA A 75 -8.14 17.54 4.77
C ALA A 75 -8.33 18.82 3.94
N GLY A 76 -7.26 19.58 3.72
CA GLY A 76 -7.30 20.80 2.93
C GLY A 76 -6.78 20.63 1.52
N LYS A 77 -5.56 20.10 1.37
CA LYS A 77 -4.88 20.02 0.08
C LYS A 77 -4.00 18.78 -0.02
N LEU A 78 -4.03 18.12 -1.17
CA LEU A 78 -3.03 17.10 -1.52
C LEU A 78 -1.75 17.81 -1.98
N ARG A 79 -0.60 17.47 -1.36
CA ARG A 79 0.71 17.95 -1.80
C ARG A 79 1.24 17.12 -2.98
N ALA A 80 2.37 17.52 -3.53
CA ALA A 80 2.96 16.86 -4.71
C ALA A 80 3.51 15.45 -4.42
N PHE A 81 3.84 15.12 -3.16
CA PHE A 81 4.23 13.76 -2.80
C PHE A 81 3.02 12.84 -2.81
N ARG A 82 3.02 11.91 -3.77
CA ARG A 82 2.06 10.81 -3.88
C ARG A 82 2.72 9.64 -4.58
N THR A 83 2.67 8.46 -3.98
CA THR A 83 3.14 7.20 -4.57
C THR A 83 2.03 6.17 -4.51
N ASP A 84 1.56 5.71 -5.67
CA ASP A 84 0.48 4.73 -5.75
C ASP A 84 1.03 3.30 -5.94
N PHE A 85 0.33 2.33 -5.34
CA PHE A 85 0.58 0.89 -5.41
C PHE A 85 -0.70 0.23 -5.93
N LEU A 86 -0.68 -0.25 -7.17
CA LEU A 86 -1.89 -0.64 -7.90
C LEU A 86 -1.87 -2.13 -8.24
N ASP A 87 -2.66 -2.91 -7.53
CA ASP A 87 -2.76 -4.36 -7.68
C ASP A 87 -4.05 -4.75 -8.41
N ALA A 88 -3.99 -4.84 -9.73
CA ALA A 88 -5.13 -5.19 -10.56
C ALA A 88 -5.62 -6.64 -10.33
N ALA A 89 -4.72 -7.55 -9.91
CA ALA A 89 -5.09 -8.95 -9.67
C ALA A 89 -6.02 -9.11 -8.47
N THR A 90 -5.85 -8.26 -7.45
CA THR A 90 -6.68 -8.30 -6.23
C THR A 90 -7.73 -7.18 -6.18
N GLY A 91 -7.69 -6.22 -7.12
CA GLY A 91 -8.54 -5.04 -7.05
C GLY A 91 -8.16 -4.13 -5.86
N THR A 92 -6.87 -4.00 -5.57
CA THR A 92 -6.38 -3.14 -4.48
C THR A 92 -5.67 -1.92 -5.06
N ALA A 93 -6.08 -0.72 -4.64
CA ALA A 93 -5.33 0.50 -4.84
C ALA A 93 -4.86 1.03 -3.49
N ALA A 94 -3.57 1.36 -3.38
CA ALA A 94 -3.03 1.96 -2.18
C ALA A 94 -2.14 3.16 -2.53
N THR A 95 -1.90 4.03 -1.57
CA THR A 95 -1.06 5.22 -1.77
C THR A 95 -0.36 5.63 -0.48
N HIS A 96 0.84 6.19 -0.64
CA HIS A 96 1.46 7.08 0.34
C HIS A 96 1.36 8.51 -0.19
N ALA A 97 0.91 9.43 0.64
CA ALA A 97 0.73 10.83 0.25
C ALA A 97 1.02 11.79 1.41
N VAL A 98 1.26 13.05 1.08
CA VAL A 98 1.24 14.16 2.04
C VAL A 98 -0.01 14.98 1.78
N VAL A 99 -0.82 15.14 2.83
CA VAL A 99 -2.06 15.94 2.82
C VAL A 99 -1.91 17.07 3.81
N GLU A 100 -2.46 18.22 3.52
CA GLU A 100 -2.60 19.29 4.51
C GLU A 100 -3.86 19.04 5.35
N GLU A 101 -3.72 18.99 6.67
CA GLU A 101 -4.80 18.94 7.63
C GLU A 101 -4.77 20.20 8.47
N ASN A 102 -5.85 21.01 8.41
CA ASN A 102 -5.89 22.33 9.09
C ASN A 102 -4.67 23.23 8.77
N GLY A 103 -4.16 23.16 7.54
CA GLY A 103 -2.99 23.91 7.07
C GLY A 103 -1.63 23.32 7.44
N MET A 104 -1.59 22.19 8.17
CA MET A 104 -0.36 21.50 8.53
C MET A 104 -0.19 20.22 7.70
N PRO A 105 1.03 19.85 7.27
CA PRO A 105 1.24 18.61 6.52
C PRO A 105 1.11 17.39 7.44
N VAL A 106 0.38 16.40 6.97
CA VAL A 106 0.25 15.07 7.59
C VAL A 106 0.62 13.99 6.58
N LEU A 107 1.10 12.84 7.07
CA LEU A 107 1.38 11.69 6.23
C LEU A 107 0.13 10.81 6.17
N LEU A 108 -0.24 10.42 4.97
CA LEU A 108 -1.36 9.51 4.71
C LEU A 108 -0.83 8.24 4.03
N ALA A 109 -1.13 7.09 4.62
CA ALA A 109 -1.17 5.84 3.89
C ALA A 109 -2.61 5.39 3.77
N ALA A 110 -3.07 5.10 2.56
CA ALA A 110 -4.42 4.65 2.30
C ALA A 110 -4.43 3.38 1.46
N ARG A 111 -5.33 2.43 1.81
CA ARG A 111 -5.64 1.24 1.03
C ARG A 111 -7.13 1.24 0.70
N LEU A 112 -7.44 0.99 -0.55
CA LEU A 112 -8.79 0.83 -1.07
C LEU A 112 -8.95 -0.59 -1.62
N LYS A 113 -10.02 -1.27 -1.23
CA LYS A 113 -10.50 -2.46 -1.93
C LYS A 113 -11.52 -2.03 -2.97
N VAL A 114 -11.31 -2.43 -4.21
CA VAL A 114 -12.17 -2.09 -5.34
C VAL A 114 -12.80 -3.37 -5.89
N ASP A 115 -14.11 -3.39 -5.93
CA ASP A 115 -14.90 -4.46 -6.54
C ASP A 115 -15.88 -3.84 -7.54
N GLY A 116 -15.94 -4.36 -8.76
CA GLY A 116 -16.78 -3.82 -9.82
C GLY A 116 -16.64 -2.31 -10.01
N ARG A 117 -15.43 -1.75 -9.90
CA ARG A 117 -15.10 -0.31 -9.97
C ARG A 117 -15.66 0.54 -8.81
N ARG A 118 -16.11 -0.09 -7.73
CA ARG A 118 -16.58 0.55 -6.51
C ARG A 118 -15.65 0.26 -5.36
N ILE A 119 -15.40 1.28 -4.53
CA ILE A 119 -14.62 1.13 -3.29
C ILE A 119 -15.52 0.47 -2.26
N THR A 120 -15.15 -0.73 -1.81
CA THR A 120 -15.87 -1.49 -0.78
C THR A 120 -15.23 -1.36 0.59
N GLU A 121 -13.92 -1.07 0.63
CA GLU A 121 -13.17 -0.90 1.86
C GLU A 121 -12.18 0.24 1.72
N VAL A 122 -12.03 1.02 2.78
CA VAL A 122 -11.02 2.06 2.96
C VAL A 122 -10.32 1.83 4.28
N GLU A 123 -9.00 1.73 4.27
CA GLU A 123 -8.17 1.67 5.47
C GLU A 123 -7.09 2.75 5.36
N THR A 124 -6.97 3.59 6.39
CA THR A 124 -5.99 4.67 6.42
C THR A 124 -5.17 4.66 7.69
N ILE A 125 -3.89 5.05 7.57
CA ILE A 125 -3.02 5.49 8.65
C ILE A 125 -2.72 6.97 8.39
N VAL A 126 -2.95 7.82 9.39
CA VAL A 126 -2.72 9.27 9.28
C VAL A 126 -1.78 9.71 10.40
N VAL A 127 -0.54 10.04 10.04
CA VAL A 127 0.47 10.47 11.02
C VAL A 127 0.50 11.98 11.05
N ARG A 128 0.19 12.57 12.20
CA ARG A 128 0.03 14.01 12.40
C ARG A 128 1.19 14.66 13.15
N SER A 129 1.96 13.83 13.85
CA SER A 129 3.03 14.33 14.71
C SER A 129 4.15 13.32 14.91
N ARG A 130 5.27 13.79 15.45
CA ARG A 130 6.36 12.93 15.90
C ARG A 130 5.97 12.07 17.11
N GLU A 131 5.04 12.51 17.93
CA GLU A 131 4.55 11.72 19.07
C GLU A 131 3.78 10.50 18.61
N GLU A 132 3.00 10.61 17.54
CA GLU A 132 2.27 9.50 16.93
C GLU A 132 3.21 8.53 16.22
N GLY A 133 4.09 9.04 15.35
CA GLY A 133 4.91 8.23 14.44
C GLY A 133 6.36 8.00 14.89
N ALA A 134 6.81 8.46 16.08
CA ALA A 134 8.22 8.50 16.51
C ALA A 134 9.16 9.28 15.57
N LEU A 135 8.94 9.20 14.26
CA LEU A 135 9.57 9.96 13.18
C LEU A 135 8.47 10.73 12.45
N PHE A 136 8.78 11.97 12.07
CA PHE A 136 7.81 12.79 11.33
C PHE A 136 8.53 13.92 10.62
N ALA A 137 8.67 13.83 9.31
CA ALA A 137 9.33 14.82 8.47
C ALA A 137 8.59 14.99 7.12
N PRO A 138 7.30 15.35 7.11
CA PRO A 138 6.50 15.46 5.89
C PRO A 138 7.06 16.49 4.92
N GLU A 139 7.75 17.53 5.40
CA GLU A 139 8.36 18.56 4.54
C GLU A 139 9.57 18.04 3.74
N ALA A 140 10.18 16.93 4.16
CA ALA A 140 11.22 16.27 3.37
C ALA A 140 10.67 15.52 2.16
N LEU A 141 9.36 15.30 2.11
CA LEU A 141 8.64 14.60 1.05
C LEU A 141 8.06 15.61 0.04
N ALA A 142 8.94 16.33 -0.68
CA ALA A 142 8.51 17.32 -1.66
C ALA A 142 7.93 16.68 -2.94
N GLN A 143 8.47 15.53 -3.35
CA GLN A 143 8.07 14.76 -4.54
C GLN A 143 8.23 13.27 -4.24
N PRO A 144 7.50 12.37 -4.92
CA PRO A 144 7.75 10.94 -4.83
C PRO A 144 9.17 10.61 -5.29
N SER A 145 9.80 9.61 -4.68
CA SER A 145 11.14 9.21 -5.09
C SER A 145 11.13 8.57 -6.49
N ALA A 146 12.09 8.93 -7.32
CA ALA A 146 12.23 8.32 -8.65
C ALA A 146 12.36 6.80 -8.57
N ALA A 147 13.02 6.28 -7.52
CA ALA A 147 13.14 4.85 -7.29
C ALA A 147 11.77 4.16 -7.18
N MET A 148 10.81 4.77 -6.46
CA MET A 148 9.49 4.17 -6.28
C MET A 148 8.59 4.29 -7.50
N VAL A 149 8.62 5.40 -8.22
CA VAL A 149 7.65 5.66 -9.31
C VAL A 149 8.13 5.22 -10.70
N THR A 150 9.44 5.00 -10.89
CA THR A 150 9.97 4.55 -12.18
C THR A 150 9.78 3.04 -12.34
N ALA A 151 9.05 2.63 -13.38
CA ALA A 151 8.90 1.21 -13.70
C ALA A 151 10.26 0.58 -14.04
N PRO A 152 10.56 -0.64 -13.54
CA PRO A 152 11.80 -1.33 -13.88
C PRO A 152 11.84 -1.71 -15.35
N PRO A 153 13.05 -1.87 -15.94
CA PRO A 153 13.20 -2.41 -17.29
C PRO A 153 12.46 -3.73 -17.44
N ALA A 154 11.84 -3.97 -18.59
CA ALA A 154 11.05 -5.19 -18.83
C ALA A 154 11.81 -6.48 -18.52
N SER A 155 13.12 -6.52 -18.82
CA SER A 155 14.00 -7.67 -18.53
C SER A 155 14.26 -7.92 -17.04
N ALA A 156 14.01 -6.93 -16.18
CA ALA A 156 14.20 -7.02 -14.72
C ALA A 156 12.88 -7.17 -13.97
N ARG A 157 11.73 -7.10 -14.64
CA ARG A 157 10.43 -7.32 -14.03
C ARG A 157 10.28 -8.75 -13.54
N MET A 158 9.53 -8.94 -12.50
CA MET A 158 9.37 -10.23 -11.84
C MET A 158 7.88 -10.54 -11.66
N PRO A 159 7.49 -11.83 -11.65
CA PRO A 159 6.12 -12.22 -11.39
C PRO A 159 5.74 -11.95 -9.91
N ARG A 160 4.46 -11.76 -9.68
CA ARG A 160 3.82 -11.41 -8.41
C ARG A 160 4.33 -12.19 -7.19
N ASP A 161 4.38 -13.52 -7.32
CA ASP A 161 4.80 -14.42 -6.25
C ASP A 161 6.26 -14.17 -5.84
N LYS A 162 7.14 -13.91 -6.79
CA LYS A 162 8.54 -13.60 -6.54
C LYS A 162 8.75 -12.22 -5.93
N LEU A 163 7.99 -11.22 -6.36
CA LEU A 163 8.00 -9.91 -5.73
C LEU A 163 7.61 -9.99 -4.25
N ALA A 164 6.51 -10.69 -3.96
CA ALA A 164 6.01 -10.89 -2.60
C ALA A 164 6.98 -11.70 -1.73
N GLU A 165 7.55 -12.79 -2.27
CA GLU A 165 8.56 -13.61 -1.58
C GLU A 165 9.76 -12.77 -1.11
N ILE A 166 10.30 -11.94 -1.99
CA ILE A 166 11.47 -11.10 -1.68
C ILE A 166 11.11 -10.04 -0.64
N ALA A 167 9.98 -9.35 -0.79
CA ALA A 167 9.54 -8.34 0.18
C ALA A 167 9.34 -8.95 1.58
N LEU A 168 8.77 -10.16 1.67
CA LEU A 168 8.51 -10.85 2.94
C LEU A 168 9.78 -11.33 3.66
N ARG A 169 10.95 -11.34 3.02
CA ARG A 169 12.24 -11.59 3.71
C ARG A 169 12.59 -10.45 4.68
N TYR A 170 12.13 -9.24 4.39
CA TYR A 170 12.41 -8.07 5.23
C TYR A 170 11.81 -8.19 6.64
N PRO A 171 10.51 -8.44 6.86
CA PRO A 171 9.99 -8.72 8.20
C PRO A 171 10.63 -9.95 8.85
N GLY A 172 11.08 -10.94 8.06
CA GLY A 172 11.91 -12.04 8.54
C GLY A 172 13.22 -11.57 9.17
N GLY A 173 13.88 -10.57 8.54
CA GLY A 173 15.07 -9.91 9.07
C GLY A 173 14.82 -9.16 10.38
N LEU A 174 13.73 -8.42 10.44
CA LEU A 174 13.31 -7.73 11.66
C LEU A 174 13.01 -8.73 12.80
N LYS A 175 12.39 -9.87 12.48
CA LYS A 175 12.06 -10.90 13.47
C LYS A 175 13.29 -11.48 14.16
N VAL A 176 14.42 -11.61 13.45
CA VAL A 176 15.67 -12.15 14.00
C VAL A 176 16.72 -11.08 14.31
N GLY A 177 16.41 -9.80 14.08
CA GLY A 177 17.30 -8.68 14.33
C GLY A 177 18.49 -8.58 13.36
N SER A 178 18.37 -9.15 12.14
CA SER A 178 19.45 -9.13 11.16
C SER A 178 18.92 -9.38 9.75
N PHE A 179 19.10 -8.42 8.85
CA PHE A 179 18.78 -8.60 7.43
C PHE A 179 19.76 -9.56 6.74
N GLU A 180 21.00 -9.63 7.21
CA GLU A 180 22.00 -10.56 6.70
C GLU A 180 21.62 -12.03 6.97
N LYS A 181 21.21 -12.34 8.21
CA LYS A 181 20.77 -13.69 8.60
C LYS A 181 19.51 -14.15 7.86
N SER A 182 18.67 -13.23 7.45
CA SER A 182 17.44 -13.51 6.67
C SER A 182 17.65 -13.39 5.16
N ASP A 183 18.89 -13.19 4.75
CA ASP A 183 19.29 -13.07 3.34
C ASP A 183 18.38 -12.12 2.55
N VAL A 184 18.10 -10.93 3.10
CA VAL A 184 17.36 -9.90 2.40
C VAL A 184 18.24 -9.36 1.26
N PRO A 185 17.83 -9.51 0.01
CA PRO A 185 18.69 -9.20 -1.13
C PRO A 185 18.63 -7.71 -1.49
N PHE A 186 19.25 -6.87 -0.68
CA PHE A 186 19.33 -5.43 -1.00
C PHE A 186 20.26 -5.16 -2.18
N ALA A 187 19.81 -4.32 -3.10
CA ALA A 187 20.63 -3.79 -4.18
C ALA A 187 21.71 -2.84 -3.63
N PRO A 188 22.84 -2.68 -4.34
CA PRO A 188 23.77 -1.59 -4.06
C PRO A 188 23.04 -0.23 -4.12
N GLY A 189 23.23 0.59 -3.08
CA GLY A 189 22.55 1.89 -2.97
C GLY A 189 21.08 1.83 -2.54
N ALA A 190 20.58 0.65 -2.15
CA ALA A 190 19.25 0.53 -1.54
C ALA A 190 19.12 1.42 -0.30
N TYR A 191 17.92 1.96 -0.10
CA TYR A 191 17.66 2.87 1.00
C TYR A 191 16.35 2.56 1.73
N ARG A 192 16.21 3.12 2.94
CA ARG A 192 14.97 3.10 3.70
C ARG A 192 14.57 4.52 4.15
N LEU A 193 13.34 4.88 3.84
CA LEU A 193 12.69 6.12 4.23
C LEU A 193 11.50 5.80 5.13
N GLU A 194 11.44 6.41 6.30
CA GLU A 194 10.43 6.16 7.31
C GLU A 194 9.82 7.49 7.75
N ASN A 195 8.51 7.70 7.54
CA ASN A 195 7.81 8.96 7.84
C ASN A 195 8.56 10.22 7.37
N GLY A 196 9.21 10.16 6.20
CA GLY A 196 10.00 11.24 5.62
C GLY A 196 11.46 11.33 6.08
N VAL A 197 11.90 10.46 7.01
CA VAL A 197 13.28 10.43 7.51
C VAL A 197 14.08 9.32 6.82
N ARG A 198 15.26 9.65 6.27
CA ARG A 198 16.16 8.63 5.68
C ARG A 198 16.88 7.85 6.77
N MET A 199 16.38 6.66 7.05
CA MET A 199 16.83 5.80 8.14
C MET A 199 17.99 4.89 7.74
N ALA A 200 18.11 4.55 6.47
CA ALA A 200 19.22 3.71 5.98
C ALA A 200 19.52 3.96 4.50
N GLY A 201 20.69 3.50 4.08
CA GLY A 201 21.22 3.67 2.72
C GLY A 201 22.00 4.97 2.55
N PRO A 202 22.50 5.26 1.35
CA PRO A 202 23.32 6.44 1.06
C PRO A 202 22.63 7.74 1.50
N GLY A 203 23.35 8.57 2.23
CA GLY A 203 22.85 9.84 2.76
C GLY A 203 21.92 9.70 3.97
N CYS A 204 21.94 8.58 4.68
CA CYS A 204 21.20 8.41 5.93
C CYS A 204 21.70 9.40 7.00
N THR A 205 20.76 9.91 7.82
CA THR A 205 21.04 10.88 8.86
C THR A 205 20.87 10.31 10.27
N PHE A 206 20.36 9.07 10.39
CA PHE A 206 20.00 8.50 11.68
C PHE A 206 21.21 8.11 12.54
N ARG A 207 22.17 7.35 11.99
CA ARG A 207 23.40 6.93 12.67
C ARG A 207 24.54 6.69 11.67
N PRO A 208 25.03 7.72 10.95
CA PRO A 208 26.15 7.52 10.03
C PRO A 208 27.45 7.18 10.78
N PRO A 209 28.35 6.35 10.22
CA PRO A 209 28.22 5.69 8.91
C PRO A 209 27.45 4.34 8.96
N SER A 210 27.07 3.87 10.14
CA SER A 210 26.49 2.52 10.32
C SER A 210 25.15 2.30 9.59
N CYS A 211 24.40 3.37 9.32
CA CYS A 211 23.13 3.29 8.58
C CYS A 211 23.30 3.34 7.06
N GLU A 212 24.49 3.59 6.52
CA GLU A 212 24.67 3.68 5.07
C GLU A 212 24.57 2.34 4.34
N ASN A 213 24.69 1.23 5.08
CA ASN A 213 24.55 -0.12 4.54
C ASN A 213 23.26 -0.77 5.05
N MET A 214 22.29 -0.95 4.17
CA MET A 214 21.01 -1.59 4.51
C MET A 214 21.18 -3.01 5.07
N ARG A 215 22.06 -3.83 4.48
CA ARG A 215 22.23 -5.25 4.86
C ARG A 215 22.92 -5.41 6.22
N GLY A 216 23.96 -4.64 6.47
CA GLY A 216 24.75 -4.68 7.72
C GLY A 216 24.22 -3.79 8.84
N GLN A 217 23.12 -3.08 8.63
CA GLN A 217 22.54 -2.19 9.62
C GLN A 217 22.12 -2.96 10.88
N GLN A 218 22.44 -2.40 12.04
CA GLN A 218 21.88 -2.89 13.32
C GLN A 218 20.40 -2.53 13.42
N ILE A 219 19.55 -3.53 13.54
CA ILE A 219 18.10 -3.40 13.67
C ILE A 219 17.63 -4.10 14.96
N PRO A 220 16.52 -3.66 15.56
CA PRO A 220 15.95 -4.34 16.71
C PRO A 220 15.46 -5.73 16.34
N THR A 221 15.46 -6.64 17.32
CA THR A 221 14.80 -7.94 17.20
C THR A 221 13.33 -7.78 17.53
N LEU A 222 12.46 -7.98 16.55
CA LEU A 222 11.02 -7.86 16.68
C LEU A 222 10.34 -9.22 16.53
N ALA A 223 10.56 -10.09 17.53
CA ALA A 223 10.08 -11.49 17.49
C ALA A 223 8.57 -11.63 17.27
N GLY A 224 7.79 -10.64 17.72
CA GLY A 224 6.33 -10.57 17.59
C GLY A 224 5.81 -9.95 16.30
N ILE A 225 6.68 -9.57 15.34
CA ILE A 225 6.25 -8.92 14.11
C ILE A 225 5.30 -9.81 13.30
N VAL A 226 4.22 -9.21 12.84
CA VAL A 226 3.25 -9.80 11.91
C VAL A 226 3.26 -8.99 10.62
N ALA A 227 3.23 -9.66 9.49
CA ALA A 227 3.23 -9.01 8.18
C ALA A 227 2.32 -9.75 7.20
N HIS A 228 1.65 -9.00 6.33
CA HIS A 228 0.94 -9.56 5.17
C HIS A 228 1.02 -8.64 3.95
N VAL A 229 0.89 -9.23 2.77
CA VAL A 229 0.88 -8.51 1.50
C VAL A 229 -0.45 -7.79 1.34
N VAL A 230 -0.39 -6.50 1.09
CA VAL A 230 -1.54 -5.62 0.82
C VAL A 230 -1.76 -5.45 -0.68
N ALA A 231 -0.69 -5.16 -1.40
CA ALA A 231 -0.74 -4.95 -2.85
C ALA A 231 0.58 -5.38 -3.51
N VAL A 232 0.49 -5.87 -4.73
CA VAL A 232 1.64 -6.13 -5.61
C VAL A 232 1.37 -5.47 -6.97
N ASP A 233 2.10 -4.42 -7.28
CA ASP A 233 2.10 -3.76 -8.58
C ASP A 233 3.24 -4.34 -9.45
N GLU A 234 2.92 -5.37 -10.24
CA GLU A 234 3.91 -6.08 -11.05
C GLU A 234 4.55 -5.19 -12.13
N GLU A 235 3.78 -4.24 -12.67
CA GLU A 235 4.29 -3.32 -13.70
C GLU A 235 5.35 -2.37 -13.13
N ASN A 236 5.09 -1.85 -11.93
CA ASN A 236 6.01 -0.95 -11.24
C ASN A 236 7.04 -1.69 -10.37
N GLY A 237 6.89 -3.01 -10.15
CA GLY A 237 7.77 -3.79 -9.28
C GLY A 237 7.71 -3.32 -7.83
N THR A 238 6.51 -2.99 -7.32
CA THR A 238 6.33 -2.59 -5.93
C THR A 238 5.45 -3.58 -5.18
N VAL A 239 5.81 -3.81 -3.91
CA VAL A 239 5.04 -4.60 -2.95
C VAL A 239 4.73 -3.72 -1.75
N LEU A 240 3.48 -3.63 -1.36
CA LEU A 240 3.06 -2.97 -0.14
C LEU A 240 2.72 -4.04 0.91
N LEU A 241 3.35 -3.94 2.07
CA LEU A 241 3.05 -4.77 3.24
C LEU A 241 2.33 -3.93 4.29
N TRP A 242 1.35 -4.54 4.95
CA TRP A 242 0.91 -4.11 6.26
C TRP A 242 1.72 -4.88 7.30
N MET A 243 2.26 -4.19 8.30
CA MET A 243 3.00 -4.84 9.38
C MET A 243 2.64 -4.24 10.73
N ASP A 244 2.54 -5.12 11.75
CA ASP A 244 2.55 -4.76 13.17
C ASP A 244 3.85 -5.28 13.77
N PHE A 245 4.67 -4.38 14.30
CA PHE A 245 5.98 -4.71 14.86
C PHE A 245 5.89 -5.34 16.25
N GLY A 246 4.70 -5.46 16.78
CA GLY A 246 4.39 -6.09 18.06
C GLY A 246 4.40 -5.13 19.25
N PRO A 247 3.83 -5.58 20.38
CA PRO A 247 3.69 -4.79 21.59
C PRO A 247 5.02 -4.24 22.11
N GLY A 248 5.08 -2.93 22.39
CA GLY A 248 6.27 -2.27 22.91
C GLY A 248 7.31 -1.90 21.86
N SER A 249 7.04 -2.14 20.57
CA SER A 249 7.95 -1.75 19.48
C SER A 249 8.06 -0.22 19.33
N LEU A 250 7.08 0.53 19.82
CA LEU A 250 7.14 1.98 19.96
C LEU A 250 7.09 2.37 21.44
N PRO A 251 8.19 2.90 22.01
CA PRO A 251 8.19 3.39 23.39
C PRO A 251 7.16 4.51 23.57
N GLY A 252 6.34 4.37 24.60
CA GLY A 252 5.47 5.46 25.07
C GLY A 252 6.19 6.40 26.03
N PRO A 253 5.59 7.55 26.38
CA PRO A 253 6.05 8.37 27.49
C PRO A 253 6.10 7.54 28.81
N PRO A 254 6.93 7.92 29.77
CA PRO A 254 6.98 7.24 31.07
C PRO A 254 5.58 7.10 31.68
N GLY A 255 5.18 5.86 32.03
CA GLY A 255 3.86 5.55 32.60
C GLY A 255 2.73 5.35 31.58
N ALA A 256 2.98 5.57 30.29
CA ALA A 256 1.99 5.23 29.25
C ALA A 256 1.98 3.73 28.95
N ALA A 257 0.84 3.24 28.45
CA ALA A 257 0.74 1.89 27.93
C ALA A 257 1.69 1.69 26.74
N PRO A 258 2.29 0.49 26.59
CA PRO A 258 3.12 0.21 25.42
C PRO A 258 2.29 0.32 24.16
N ARG A 259 2.92 0.79 23.06
CA ARG A 259 2.31 0.87 21.73
C ARG A 259 2.99 -0.11 20.77
N SER A 260 2.26 -0.54 19.76
CA SER A 260 2.81 -1.23 18.60
C SER A 260 3.03 -0.22 17.47
N LEU A 261 4.14 -0.31 16.78
CA LEU A 261 4.32 0.40 15.52
C LEU A 261 3.61 -0.37 14.42
N VAL A 262 2.63 0.26 13.78
CA VAL A 262 1.86 -0.30 12.67
C VAL A 262 2.14 0.51 11.40
N THR A 263 2.40 -0.18 10.30
CA THR A 263 2.86 0.45 9.06
C THR A 263 2.19 -0.10 7.81
N PHE A 264 2.01 0.77 6.83
CA PHE A 264 2.06 0.41 5.42
C PHE A 264 3.47 0.67 4.92
N GLU A 265 4.19 -0.38 4.53
CA GLU A 265 5.58 -0.28 4.09
C GLU A 265 5.73 -0.82 2.67
N ALA A 266 6.26 0.03 1.80
CA ALA A 266 6.40 -0.22 0.37
C ALA A 266 7.83 -0.64 0.04
N PHE A 267 7.95 -1.67 -0.79
CA PHE A 267 9.20 -2.25 -1.26
C PHE A 267 9.29 -2.10 -2.77
N LYS A 268 10.36 -1.51 -3.27
CA LYS A 268 10.72 -1.53 -4.69
C LYS A 268 11.57 -2.75 -4.96
N VAL A 269 11.04 -3.69 -5.76
CA VAL A 269 11.68 -4.99 -6.03
C VAL A 269 11.75 -5.25 -7.52
N TYR A 270 12.94 -5.50 -8.03
CA TYR A 270 13.16 -5.97 -9.41
C TYR A 270 14.55 -6.61 -9.53
N GLY A 271 14.75 -7.44 -10.57
CA GLY A 271 16.04 -8.13 -10.76
C GLY A 271 16.48 -8.99 -9.57
N GLY A 272 15.53 -9.47 -8.78
CA GLY A 272 15.81 -10.27 -7.59
C GLY A 272 16.26 -9.48 -6.35
N GLN A 273 16.19 -8.15 -6.36
CA GLN A 273 16.73 -7.30 -5.29
C GLN A 273 15.71 -6.25 -4.81
N VAL A 274 15.84 -5.84 -3.54
CA VAL A 274 15.14 -4.70 -2.93
C VAL A 274 15.96 -3.44 -3.15
N HIS A 275 15.40 -2.46 -3.84
CA HIS A 275 16.08 -1.20 -4.21
C HIS A 275 15.69 -0.03 -3.31
N ALA A 276 14.48 -0.04 -2.78
CA ALA A 276 13.99 1.00 -1.87
C ALA A 276 12.94 0.42 -0.91
N VAL A 277 12.88 0.99 0.28
CA VAL A 277 11.85 0.73 1.29
C VAL A 277 11.32 2.08 1.76
N GLU A 278 10.00 2.29 1.68
CA GLU A 278 9.36 3.53 2.14
C GLU A 278 8.15 3.21 3.00
N ALA A 279 8.13 3.74 4.22
CA ALA A 279 7.12 3.44 5.22
C ALA A 279 6.37 4.69 5.67
N VAL A 280 5.06 4.53 5.86
CA VAL A 280 4.22 5.40 6.66
C VAL A 280 3.69 4.58 7.82
N PHE A 281 4.01 5.00 9.04
CA PHE A 281 3.67 4.25 10.25
C PHE A 281 3.26 5.14 11.41
N GLU A 282 2.48 4.54 12.30
CA GLU A 282 1.98 5.16 13.53
C GLU A 282 2.06 4.19 14.71
N GLY A 283 2.12 4.75 15.92
CA GLY A 283 2.01 4.01 17.17
C GLY A 283 0.56 3.75 17.55
N MET A 284 0.13 2.51 17.46
CA MET A 284 -1.22 2.07 17.79
C MET A 284 -1.27 1.25 19.09
N PRO A 285 -2.43 1.06 19.72
CA PRO A 285 -2.55 0.11 20.83
C PRO A 285 -2.05 -1.28 20.45
N PRO A 286 -1.44 -2.04 21.37
CA PRO A 286 -0.99 -3.41 21.10
C PRO A 286 -2.14 -4.31 20.63
N ASN A 287 -1.84 -5.22 19.71
CA ASN A 287 -2.80 -6.15 19.11
C ASN A 287 -3.93 -5.44 18.32
N THR A 288 -3.68 -4.22 17.85
CA THR A 288 -4.58 -3.56 16.92
C THR A 288 -4.72 -4.40 15.66
N PRO A 289 -5.93 -4.85 15.29
CA PRO A 289 -6.09 -5.67 14.10
C PRO A 289 -5.81 -4.83 12.86
N SER A 290 -5.25 -5.46 11.83
CA SER A 290 -5.34 -4.90 10.49
C SER A 290 -6.82 -4.73 10.14
N GLY A 291 -7.19 -3.60 9.56
CA GLY A 291 -8.58 -3.28 9.31
C GLY A 291 -9.32 -4.31 8.45
N TRP A 292 -8.55 -5.03 7.60
CA TRP A 292 -9.15 -5.87 6.56
C TRP A 292 -8.35 -7.15 6.33
N ARG A 293 -8.89 -8.25 6.82
CA ARG A 293 -8.51 -9.60 6.47
C ARG A 293 -9.72 -10.37 5.98
#